data_daa7961888256e733b3984dce4616301
#
_entry.id   daa7961888256e733b3984dce4616301
#
_cell.length_a   1.000
_cell.length_b   1.000
_cell.length_c   1.000
_cell.angle_alpha   90.00
_cell.angle_beta   90.00
_cell.angle_gamma   90.00
#
_symmetry.space_group_name_H-M   'P 1'
#
loop_
_entity.id
_entity.type
_entity.pdbx_description
1 polymer ?
#
loop_
_entity_poly.entity_id
_entity_poly.type
_entity_poly.pdbx_seq_one_letter_code
_entity_poly.pdbx_strand_id
1 'polypeptide(L)'
;WPEEAYQLIKQFGASEATLRALKTGDPYILYGRKGMKPGEALEIVGNPNMEVPSNKQTLSFKSQLKGYLTEGYIFTPRIRPASSWENFFQAVKDRPWINEQEKTYFDILGVKENGEEEVLISNENSSQLDLSFINSQSYPYLRLRYEMNDPNSTAPADLKRWQVNYQGVPEGALILKNNQDRVNLREGESGSFNFEFKNVSIHDFPDSIQVDWKLTNLKSRKVESFSKKFAALKAGESFTHTIEFNSIGKGGENTLEIFANPRILREQTYRNNQIEVGTYFVVQEDDSQSLLDVNFDGIYIMDGDIVSPTVLINAILKNDQSFLHKTDTVGLDIFLKKNCDTCDFARINFSNPNLTWTPASDENDFRVSFQPGPLEDGVYTLKVQNQDSPMPYEVTFEVVNESQISNFYSYPNPFSTSVRFVFTVTGSEVPDQIKIQIMTVTGKVVREILQDELGPIRIGNNITEYAWDGKDEFGDQLANGVYIYRVLIRKNGQFMEHRPTAGDRGFTKGYGKMYLLR
;
A
#
# COMPACT_ATOMS: atom_id res chain seq x y z
N TRP A 1 9.12 23.35 42.97
CA TRP A 1 10.27 22.92 42.17
C TRP A 1 10.60 21.47 42.55
N PRO A 2 11.21 20.66 41.63
CA PRO A 2 11.71 19.33 41.96
C PRO A 2 12.87 19.41 42.97
N GLU A 3 13.07 18.40 43.78
CA GLU A 3 14.07 18.40 44.86
C GLU A 3 15.50 18.64 44.31
N GLU A 4 15.80 18.12 43.12
CA GLU A 4 17.10 18.33 42.50
C GLU A 4 17.38 19.83 42.20
N ALA A 5 16.33 20.59 41.86
CA ALA A 5 16.47 22.04 41.65
C ALA A 5 16.82 22.78 42.94
N TYR A 6 16.21 22.40 44.05
CA TYR A 6 16.58 22.98 45.37
C TYR A 6 18.04 22.67 45.73
N GLN A 7 18.48 21.43 45.51
CA GLN A 7 19.87 21.04 45.78
C GLN A 7 20.87 21.77 44.87
N LEU A 8 20.51 21.99 43.63
CA LEU A 8 21.35 22.74 42.68
C LEU A 8 21.51 24.21 43.13
N ILE A 9 20.42 24.88 43.47
CA ILE A 9 20.45 26.30 43.83
C ILE A 9 21.15 26.50 45.19
N LYS A 10 21.01 25.58 46.12
CA LYS A 10 21.73 25.59 47.41
C LYS A 10 23.26 25.55 47.22
N GLN A 11 23.77 24.92 46.17
CA GLN A 11 25.22 24.95 45.86
C GLN A 11 25.78 26.34 45.59
N PHE A 12 24.92 27.27 45.28
CA PHE A 12 25.27 28.68 45.07
C PHE A 12 25.05 29.55 46.31
N GLY A 13 24.80 28.95 47.46
CA GLY A 13 24.65 29.61 48.74
C GLY A 13 23.24 30.02 49.11
N ALA A 14 22.23 29.61 48.36
CA ALA A 14 20.83 29.90 48.68
C ALA A 14 20.36 29.23 50.00
N SER A 15 19.49 29.91 50.72
CA SER A 15 18.84 29.39 51.93
C SER A 15 17.70 28.44 51.56
N GLU A 16 17.69 27.26 52.14
CA GLU A 16 16.60 26.29 51.91
C GLU A 16 15.26 26.86 52.41
N ALA A 17 15.28 27.59 53.52
CA ALA A 17 14.07 28.19 54.06
C ALA A 17 13.45 29.23 53.08
N THR A 18 14.29 30.08 52.48
CA THR A 18 13.84 31.07 51.47
C THR A 18 13.27 30.35 50.24
N LEU A 19 14.01 29.39 49.71
CA LEU A 19 13.59 28.64 48.49
C LEU A 19 12.25 27.92 48.66
N ARG A 20 12.03 27.32 49.85
CA ARG A 20 10.77 26.60 50.11
C ARG A 20 9.60 27.53 50.44
N ALA A 21 9.87 28.77 50.82
CA ALA A 21 8.86 29.80 51.05
C ALA A 21 8.34 30.46 49.77
N LEU A 22 9.06 30.34 48.65
CA LEU A 22 8.66 30.93 47.35
C LEU A 22 7.40 30.22 46.83
N LYS A 23 6.45 31.03 46.36
CA LYS A 23 5.24 30.61 45.67
C LYS A 23 5.40 30.75 44.17
N THR A 24 4.56 30.03 43.43
CA THR A 24 4.54 30.15 41.95
C THR A 24 4.32 31.56 41.51
N GLY A 25 5.27 32.11 40.73
CA GLY A 25 5.24 33.48 40.22
C GLY A 25 5.94 34.52 41.09
N ASP A 26 6.43 34.16 42.29
CA ASP A 26 7.19 35.11 43.11
C ASP A 26 8.52 35.44 42.45
N PRO A 27 8.88 36.73 42.36
CA PRO A 27 10.17 37.14 41.84
C PRO A 27 11.26 36.84 42.87
N TYR A 28 12.38 36.34 42.36
CA TYR A 28 13.52 35.91 43.15
C TYR A 28 14.84 36.26 42.48
N ILE A 29 15.74 36.90 43.21
CA ILE A 29 17.10 37.16 42.81
C ILE A 29 18.05 36.45 43.79
N LEU A 30 18.94 35.61 43.24
CA LEU A 30 20.05 35.00 43.98
C LEU A 30 21.36 35.61 43.47
N TYR A 31 22.15 36.14 44.36
CA TYR A 31 23.51 36.53 44.09
C TYR A 31 24.46 35.74 45.00
N GLY A 32 25.07 34.75 44.43
CA GLY A 32 25.95 33.81 45.11
C GLY A 32 26.95 33.15 44.17
N ARG A 33 27.81 32.30 44.69
CA ARG A 33 28.80 31.57 43.88
C ARG A 33 28.76 30.07 44.27
N LYS A 34 29.11 29.22 43.34
CA LYS A 34 29.21 27.79 43.61
C LYS A 34 30.20 27.50 44.76
N GLY A 35 29.78 26.71 45.73
CA GLY A 35 30.58 26.38 46.90
C GLY A 35 30.35 27.28 48.13
N MET A 36 29.48 28.30 48.04
CA MET A 36 29.01 29.01 49.23
C MET A 36 28.13 28.12 50.07
N LYS A 37 28.22 28.31 51.42
CA LYS A 37 27.33 27.56 52.34
C LYS A 37 25.88 28.03 52.15
N PRO A 38 24.91 27.13 52.31
CA PRO A 38 23.49 27.50 52.26
C PRO A 38 23.17 28.64 53.19
N GLY A 39 22.54 29.73 52.71
CA GLY A 39 22.21 30.95 53.43
C GLY A 39 23.29 32.02 53.43
N GLU A 40 24.45 31.80 52.80
CA GLU A 40 25.52 32.84 52.66
C GLU A 40 25.33 33.71 51.43
N ALA A 41 24.54 33.31 50.47
CA ALA A 41 24.25 34.16 49.30
C ALA A 41 23.30 35.28 49.64
N LEU A 42 23.41 36.36 48.87
CA LEU A 42 22.40 37.42 48.95
C LEU A 42 21.14 36.96 48.21
N GLU A 43 20.03 36.93 48.91
CA GLU A 43 18.72 36.55 48.39
C GLU A 43 17.77 37.75 48.49
N ILE A 44 17.10 38.08 47.43
CA ILE A 44 16.07 39.13 47.40
C ILE A 44 14.79 38.48 46.91
N VAL A 45 13.73 38.60 47.68
CA VAL A 45 12.39 38.03 47.40
C VAL A 45 11.36 39.15 47.38
N GLY A 46 10.22 38.92 46.79
CA GLY A 46 9.10 39.84 46.87
C GLY A 46 8.65 40.08 48.31
N ASN A 47 8.35 41.31 48.66
CA ASN A 47 7.91 41.66 50.03
C ASN A 47 6.40 41.32 50.18
N PRO A 48 6.02 40.39 51.06
CA PRO A 48 4.61 40.00 51.23
C PRO A 48 3.77 41.06 51.94
N ASN A 49 4.41 42.08 52.53
CA ASN A 49 3.73 43.17 53.25
C ASN A 49 3.47 44.42 52.41
N MET A 50 3.76 44.37 51.10
CA MET A 50 3.43 45.48 50.21
C MET A 50 1.97 45.34 49.70
N GLU A 51 1.34 46.48 49.35
CA GLU A 51 0.00 46.51 48.75
C GLU A 51 -0.07 45.77 47.41
N VAL A 52 1.06 45.69 46.68
CA VAL A 52 1.18 44.95 45.45
C VAL A 52 1.56 43.50 45.76
N PRO A 53 0.78 42.51 45.31
CA PRO A 53 1.10 41.10 45.53
C PRO A 53 2.52 40.73 45.11
N SER A 54 3.20 39.83 45.82
CA SER A 54 4.61 39.48 45.60
C SER A 54 4.88 39.09 44.15
N ASN A 55 3.99 38.34 43.52
CA ASN A 55 4.08 37.88 42.14
C ASN A 55 3.91 39.00 41.07
N LYS A 56 3.59 40.22 41.48
CA LYS A 56 3.51 41.41 40.61
C LYS A 56 4.59 42.45 40.92
N GLN A 57 5.45 42.16 41.88
CA GLN A 57 6.56 43.05 42.24
C GLN A 57 7.73 42.87 41.28
N THR A 58 8.46 43.95 41.02
CA THR A 58 9.70 43.94 40.25
C THR A 58 10.88 44.08 41.21
N LEU A 59 11.78 43.13 41.17
CA LEU A 59 13.03 43.17 41.93
C LEU A 59 14.15 43.69 41.02
N SER A 60 15.02 44.54 41.59
CA SER A 60 16.24 44.97 40.91
C SER A 60 17.42 44.86 41.84
N PHE A 61 18.53 44.37 41.29
CA PHE A 61 19.79 44.26 42.01
C PHE A 61 20.94 44.77 41.14
N LYS A 62 21.78 45.60 41.68
CA LYS A 62 22.99 46.08 41.04
C LYS A 62 24.18 45.76 41.94
N SER A 63 25.17 45.09 41.42
CA SER A 63 26.41 44.82 42.11
C SER A 63 27.60 44.95 41.17
N GLN A 64 28.71 45.42 41.70
CA GLN A 64 29.98 45.33 41.01
C GLN A 64 30.58 43.95 41.34
N LEU A 65 30.64 43.09 40.34
CA LEU A 65 31.38 41.84 40.44
C LEU A 65 32.88 42.14 40.43
N LYS A 66 33.51 42.01 41.57
CA LYS A 66 34.95 41.93 41.68
C LYS A 66 35.31 40.45 41.92
N GLY A 67 35.31 39.68 40.85
CA GLY A 67 35.84 38.31 40.86
C GLY A 67 37.20 38.32 40.18
N TYR A 68 38.21 37.97 40.90
CA TYR A 68 39.53 37.73 40.34
C TYR A 68 39.64 36.23 40.04
N LEU A 69 39.35 35.83 38.80
CA LEU A 69 39.73 34.52 38.31
C LEU A 69 41.17 34.66 37.78
N THR A 70 42.10 34.01 38.44
CA THR A 70 43.50 33.96 38.03
C THR A 70 43.75 33.01 36.87
N GLU A 71 42.76 32.14 36.59
CA GLU A 71 42.78 31.18 35.50
C GLU A 71 41.42 31.09 34.84
N GLY A 72 41.40 30.82 33.55
CA GLY A 72 40.19 30.58 32.77
C GLY A 72 40.50 30.12 31.37
N TYR A 73 39.52 29.48 30.75
CA TYR A 73 39.65 29.06 29.37
C TYR A 73 38.35 29.27 28.61
N ILE A 74 38.50 29.52 27.30
CA ILE A 74 37.42 29.73 26.35
C ILE A 74 37.59 28.71 25.23
N PHE A 75 36.48 28.07 24.86
CA PHE A 75 36.43 27.17 23.71
C PHE A 75 35.63 27.81 22.57
N THR A 76 36.09 27.62 21.34
CA THR A 76 35.25 27.86 20.16
C THR A 76 34.20 26.78 20.02
N PRO A 77 33.09 27.03 19.29
CA PRO A 77 32.34 25.95 18.67
C PRO A 77 33.23 25.11 17.75
N ARG A 78 32.80 23.92 17.36
CA ARG A 78 33.50 23.16 16.31
C ARG A 78 33.54 23.97 15.03
N ILE A 79 34.74 24.15 14.48
CA ILE A 79 34.95 24.75 13.17
C ILE A 79 34.46 23.74 12.13
N ARG A 80 33.79 24.20 11.10
CA ARG A 80 33.13 23.37 10.06
C ARG A 80 34.06 22.34 9.45
N PRO A 81 33.53 21.24 8.92
CA PRO A 81 34.38 20.21 8.34
C PRO A 81 35.19 20.76 7.17
N ALA A 82 36.46 20.40 7.12
CA ALA A 82 37.42 20.82 6.11
C ALA A 82 37.86 19.65 5.23
N SER A 83 38.13 19.92 3.96
CA SER A 83 38.86 19.02 3.07
C SER A 83 40.36 19.15 3.26
N SER A 84 40.84 20.35 3.62
CA SER A 84 42.20 20.61 4.07
C SER A 84 42.26 21.83 4.98
N TRP A 85 43.17 21.79 5.95
CA TRP A 85 43.46 22.91 6.84
C TRP A 85 44.58 23.74 6.22
N GLU A 86 44.55 25.06 6.38
CA GLU A 86 45.55 25.96 5.81
C GLU A 86 46.29 26.70 6.91
N ASN A 87 45.76 27.83 7.39
CA ASN A 87 46.45 28.70 8.33
C ASN A 87 45.54 29.10 9.48
N PHE A 88 46.14 29.25 10.65
CA PHE A 88 45.54 29.90 11.79
C PHE A 88 46.15 31.29 11.98
N PHE A 89 45.34 32.26 12.33
CA PHE A 89 45.75 33.61 12.71
C PHE A 89 45.08 34.00 14.00
N GLN A 90 45.88 34.68 14.88
CA GLN A 90 45.32 35.38 16.03
C GLN A 90 45.74 36.83 16.07
N ALA A 91 44.86 37.68 16.62
CA ALA A 91 45.18 39.03 16.99
C ALA A 91 44.78 39.26 18.45
N VAL A 92 45.74 39.61 19.26
CA VAL A 92 45.57 39.97 20.67
C VAL A 92 45.92 41.47 20.80
N LYS A 93 45.26 42.17 21.71
CA LYS A 93 45.58 43.56 21.96
C LYS A 93 47.02 43.67 22.48
N ASP A 94 47.77 44.54 21.84
CA ASP A 94 49.14 44.83 22.28
C ASP A 94 49.08 45.51 23.68
N ARG A 95 49.86 44.91 24.61
CA ARG A 95 49.97 45.41 26.00
C ARG A 95 51.46 45.44 26.37
N PRO A 96 52.15 46.54 26.08
CA PRO A 96 53.61 46.65 26.24
C PRO A 96 54.07 46.53 27.70
N TRP A 97 53.17 46.51 28.68
CA TRP A 97 53.47 46.39 30.11
C TRP A 97 53.25 44.98 30.69
N ILE A 98 52.88 43.98 29.86
CA ILE A 98 52.69 42.59 30.30
C ILE A 98 54.04 41.89 30.29
N ASN A 99 54.40 41.27 31.44
CA ASN A 99 55.59 40.46 31.57
C ASN A 99 55.49 39.16 30.77
N GLU A 100 56.61 38.57 30.40
CA GLU A 100 56.62 37.30 29.65
C GLU A 100 55.85 36.14 30.33
N GLN A 101 55.65 36.24 31.65
CA GLN A 101 54.92 35.24 32.45
C GLN A 101 53.39 35.36 32.30
N GLU A 102 52.90 36.44 31.68
CA GLU A 102 51.46 36.74 31.49
C GLU A 102 51.04 36.49 30.02
N LYS A 103 51.81 35.71 29.27
CA LYS A 103 51.47 35.38 27.88
C LYS A 103 50.22 34.54 27.82
N THR A 104 49.40 34.82 26.85
CA THR A 104 48.21 34.02 26.54
C THR A 104 48.58 32.88 25.60
N TYR A 105 48.14 31.71 25.95
CA TYR A 105 48.38 30.52 25.17
C TYR A 105 47.07 29.95 24.62
N PHE A 106 47.19 29.30 23.50
CA PHE A 106 46.05 28.58 22.92
C PHE A 106 46.44 27.16 22.53
N ASP A 107 45.45 26.31 22.52
CA ASP A 107 45.56 24.95 22.00
C ASP A 107 44.65 24.79 20.79
N ILE A 108 45.10 23.92 19.86
CA ILE A 108 44.26 23.48 18.75
C ILE A 108 43.94 22.02 18.96
N LEU A 109 42.67 21.74 19.06
CA LEU A 109 42.14 20.40 19.22
C LEU A 109 41.58 19.91 17.87
N GLY A 110 42.04 18.74 17.45
CA GLY A 110 41.46 17.98 16.36
C GLY A 110 40.23 17.25 16.88
N VAL A 111 39.13 17.33 16.13
CA VAL A 111 37.87 16.66 16.48
C VAL A 111 37.56 15.63 15.41
N LYS A 112 37.46 14.37 15.83
CA LYS A 112 37.13 13.24 14.95
C LYS A 112 35.61 13.24 14.61
N GLU A 113 35.24 12.43 13.62
CA GLU A 113 33.84 12.30 13.20
C GLU A 113 32.92 11.80 14.33
N ASN A 114 33.41 10.92 15.20
CA ASN A 114 32.70 10.42 16.37
C ASN A 114 32.60 11.45 17.52
N GLY A 115 33.25 12.59 17.37
CA GLY A 115 33.23 13.68 18.35
C GLY A 115 34.34 13.62 19.40
N GLU A 116 35.24 12.64 19.34
CA GLU A 116 36.44 12.61 20.19
C GLU A 116 37.36 13.79 19.88
N GLU A 117 37.92 14.39 20.92
CA GLU A 117 38.81 15.54 20.84
C GLU A 117 40.23 15.12 21.25
N GLU A 118 41.24 15.54 20.49
CA GLU A 118 42.66 15.31 20.73
C GLU A 118 43.41 16.62 20.58
N VAL A 119 44.31 16.92 21.52
CA VAL A 119 45.14 18.13 21.45
C VAL A 119 46.24 17.91 20.43
N LEU A 120 46.21 18.65 19.33
CA LEU A 120 47.21 18.58 18.24
C LEU A 120 48.33 19.58 18.42
N ILE A 121 48.02 20.75 18.94
CA ILE A 121 48.99 21.81 19.26
C ILE A 121 48.62 22.31 20.65
N SER A 122 49.62 22.44 21.54
CA SER A 122 49.41 22.89 22.91
C SER A 122 50.36 24.04 23.24
N ASN A 123 49.90 24.95 24.12
CA ASN A 123 50.65 26.08 24.66
C ASN A 123 51.31 26.96 23.57
N GLU A 124 50.58 27.23 22.50
CA GLU A 124 51.07 28.04 21.40
C GLU A 124 50.67 29.51 21.57
N ASN A 125 51.57 30.43 21.20
CA ASN A 125 51.30 31.87 21.28
C ASN A 125 51.58 32.65 19.99
N SER A 126 51.92 31.93 18.91
CA SER A 126 52.22 32.55 17.62
C SER A 126 51.03 33.29 17.05
N SER A 127 51.28 34.42 16.40
CA SER A 127 50.22 35.18 15.71
C SER A 127 49.73 34.52 14.42
N GLN A 128 50.51 33.55 13.88
CA GLN A 128 50.20 32.75 12.70
C GLN A 128 50.80 31.39 12.80
N LEU A 129 50.06 30.35 12.39
CA LEU A 129 50.49 28.96 12.30
C LEU A 129 50.05 28.34 10.97
N ASP A 130 50.91 27.53 10.39
CA ASP A 130 50.56 26.62 9.32
C ASP A 130 49.85 25.40 9.91
N LEU A 131 48.66 25.06 9.42
CA LEU A 131 47.88 23.90 9.84
C LEU A 131 47.81 22.82 8.75
N SER A 132 48.53 22.99 7.64
CA SER A 132 48.45 22.08 6.48
C SER A 132 48.92 20.65 6.79
N PHE A 133 49.69 20.46 7.86
CA PHE A 133 50.10 19.13 8.34
C PHE A 133 48.98 18.35 9.05
N ILE A 134 47.89 19.01 9.45
CA ILE A 134 46.79 18.36 10.11
C ILE A 134 45.97 17.56 9.07
N ASN A 135 45.88 16.26 9.26
CA ASN A 135 45.13 15.38 8.39
C ASN A 135 43.61 15.60 8.58
N SER A 136 42.97 16.23 7.60
CA SER A 136 41.52 16.48 7.62
C SER A 136 40.65 15.21 7.54
N GLN A 137 41.21 14.08 7.09
CA GLN A 137 40.50 12.80 7.12
C GLN A 137 40.33 12.27 8.55
N SER A 138 41.41 12.45 9.37
CA SER A 138 41.39 12.04 10.79
C SER A 138 40.68 13.07 11.66
N TYR A 139 40.89 14.36 11.37
CA TYR A 139 40.37 15.49 12.13
C TYR A 139 39.61 16.43 11.18
N PRO A 140 38.35 16.07 10.82
CA PRO A 140 37.55 16.89 9.93
C PRO A 140 37.11 18.20 10.55
N TYR A 141 37.13 18.32 11.86
CA TYR A 141 36.80 19.53 12.58
C TYR A 141 37.97 19.95 13.46
N LEU A 142 38.08 21.24 13.71
CA LEU A 142 38.99 21.78 14.73
C LEU A 142 38.15 22.51 15.79
N ARG A 143 38.77 22.61 16.97
CA ARG A 143 38.29 23.42 18.08
C ARG A 143 39.47 24.14 18.69
N LEU A 144 39.30 25.41 18.99
CA LEU A 144 40.32 26.19 19.63
C LEU A 144 40.00 26.31 21.10
N ARG A 145 41.00 26.16 21.93
CA ARG A 145 40.95 26.40 23.37
C ARG A 145 41.93 27.52 23.69
N TYR A 146 41.44 28.60 24.28
CA TYR A 146 42.27 29.69 24.78
C TYR A 146 42.38 29.51 26.29
N GLU A 147 43.60 29.46 26.79
CA GLU A 147 43.89 29.38 28.20
C GLU A 147 44.53 30.67 28.69
N MET A 148 44.05 31.19 29.77
CA MET A 148 44.59 32.32 30.46
C MET A 148 44.95 31.90 31.88
N ASN A 149 46.20 32.06 32.24
CA ASN A 149 46.69 31.87 33.59
C ASN A 149 47.47 33.13 33.98
N ASP A 150 46.89 33.92 34.87
CA ASP A 150 47.48 35.20 35.32
C ASP A 150 47.32 35.31 36.84
N PRO A 151 48.25 34.73 37.60
CA PRO A 151 48.16 34.75 39.07
C PRO A 151 48.33 36.14 39.69
N ASN A 152 48.84 37.11 38.94
CA ASN A 152 49.21 38.43 39.47
C ASN A 152 48.44 39.60 38.85
N SER A 153 47.73 39.38 37.76
CA SER A 153 47.03 40.41 37.02
C SER A 153 45.49 40.29 37.13
N THR A 154 44.82 41.40 37.18
CA THR A 154 43.39 41.50 37.19
C THR A 154 42.81 41.94 35.83
N ALA A 155 43.67 42.00 34.83
CA ALA A 155 43.31 42.46 33.50
C ALA A 155 43.37 41.28 32.50
N PRO A 156 42.25 40.73 32.06
CA PRO A 156 42.21 39.65 31.10
C PRO A 156 42.87 40.06 29.78
N ALA A 157 43.44 39.09 29.06
CA ALA A 157 43.95 39.35 27.72
C ALA A 157 42.80 39.67 26.77
N ASP A 158 43.02 40.67 25.92
CA ASP A 158 42.04 41.08 24.90
C ASP A 158 42.27 40.33 23.62
N LEU A 159 41.69 39.14 23.50
CA LEU A 159 41.62 38.42 22.22
C LEU A 159 40.68 39.18 21.26
N LYS A 160 41.21 39.72 20.17
CA LYS A 160 40.46 40.46 19.17
C LYS A 160 39.92 39.58 18.06
N ARG A 161 40.67 38.64 17.61
CA ARG A 161 40.29 37.76 16.50
C ARG A 161 41.06 36.46 16.55
N TRP A 162 40.33 35.36 16.28
CA TRP A 162 40.85 34.10 15.79
C TRP A 162 40.27 33.85 14.41
N GLN A 163 41.11 33.32 13.50
CA GLN A 163 40.73 32.98 12.15
C GLN A 163 41.43 31.67 11.76
N VAL A 164 40.66 30.72 11.30
CA VAL A 164 41.18 29.49 10.69
C VAL A 164 40.80 29.50 9.23
N ASN A 165 41.77 29.45 8.35
CA ASN A 165 41.55 29.27 6.92
C ASN A 165 41.59 27.78 6.60
N TYR A 166 40.69 27.35 5.76
CA TYR A 166 40.57 25.96 5.34
C TYR A 166 39.82 25.86 4.01
N GLN A 167 40.04 24.78 3.27
CA GLN A 167 39.19 24.41 2.15
C GLN A 167 37.96 23.68 2.70
N GLY A 168 36.79 24.13 2.28
CA GLY A 168 35.52 23.51 2.67
C GLY A 168 35.28 22.17 2.00
N VAL A 169 34.27 21.47 2.46
CA VAL A 169 33.71 20.29 1.79
C VAL A 169 32.49 20.71 0.99
N PRO A 170 32.05 19.90 0.00
CA PRO A 170 30.81 20.16 -0.72
C PRO A 170 29.61 20.16 0.22
N GLU A 171 28.50 20.68 -0.28
CA GLU A 171 27.22 20.69 0.41
C GLU A 171 26.11 20.43 -0.58
N GLY A 172 25.34 19.42 -0.35
CA GLY A 172 24.17 19.09 -1.13
C GLY A 172 22.87 19.49 -0.46
N ALA A 173 21.84 19.65 -1.24
CA ALA A 173 20.50 19.87 -0.73
C ALA A 173 19.48 19.06 -1.53
N LEU A 174 18.64 18.32 -0.83
CA LEU A 174 17.54 17.57 -1.41
C LEU A 174 16.30 18.46 -1.48
N ILE A 175 15.69 18.56 -2.66
CA ILE A 175 14.57 19.44 -2.94
C ILE A 175 13.43 18.61 -3.54
N LEU A 176 12.24 18.71 -2.98
CA LEU A 176 11.02 18.18 -3.58
C LEU A 176 10.59 19.04 -4.73
N LYS A 177 10.39 18.46 -5.92
CA LYS A 177 9.92 19.20 -7.10
C LYS A 177 8.40 19.31 -7.16
N ASN A 178 7.69 18.37 -6.57
CA ASN A 178 6.24 18.38 -6.54
C ASN A 178 5.77 18.74 -5.14
N ASN A 179 5.16 19.92 -5.01
CA ASN A 179 4.35 20.29 -3.85
C ASN A 179 3.05 19.48 -3.88
N GLN A 180 3.14 18.15 -3.98
CA GLN A 180 1.94 17.34 -3.99
C GLN A 180 1.51 17.09 -2.55
N ASP A 181 0.34 17.63 -2.24
CA ASP A 181 -0.53 17.10 -1.22
C ASP A 181 -0.67 15.57 -1.41
N ARG A 182 -1.04 14.89 -0.34
CA ARG A 182 -1.32 13.46 -0.28
C ARG A 182 -1.87 12.89 -1.59
N VAL A 183 -1.20 11.91 -2.18
CA VAL A 183 -1.64 11.20 -3.39
C VAL A 183 -2.59 10.08 -3.00
N ASN A 184 -3.77 10.04 -3.61
CA ASN A 184 -4.69 8.91 -3.45
C ASN A 184 -4.60 8.03 -4.68
N LEU A 185 -4.35 6.74 -4.48
CA LEU A 185 -4.24 5.72 -5.51
C LEU A 185 -5.25 4.61 -5.21
N ARG A 186 -5.72 3.94 -6.24
CA ARG A 186 -6.36 2.63 -6.11
C ARG A 186 -5.29 1.55 -6.15
N GLU A 187 -5.55 0.42 -5.53
CA GLU A 187 -4.62 -0.70 -5.60
C GLU A 187 -4.42 -1.15 -7.05
N GLY A 188 -3.14 -1.28 -7.47
CA GLY A 188 -2.74 -1.54 -8.85
C GLY A 188 -2.31 -0.29 -9.64
N GLU A 189 -2.74 0.90 -9.26
CA GLU A 189 -2.26 2.15 -9.88
C GLU A 189 -0.78 2.38 -9.56
N SER A 190 -0.06 2.96 -10.52
CA SER A 190 1.32 3.39 -10.34
C SER A 190 1.38 4.84 -9.89
N GLY A 191 2.26 5.12 -8.93
CA GLY A 191 2.57 6.47 -8.49
C GLY A 191 4.00 6.86 -8.85
N SER A 192 4.28 8.15 -8.84
CA SER A 192 5.63 8.65 -9.04
C SER A 192 5.93 9.82 -8.12
N PHE A 193 7.22 9.99 -7.83
CA PHE A 193 7.73 11.03 -6.96
C PHE A 193 9.01 11.63 -7.57
N ASN A 194 9.08 12.97 -7.65
CA ASN A 194 10.21 13.68 -8.24
C ASN A 194 11.00 14.44 -7.18
N PHE A 195 12.30 14.24 -7.15
CA PHE A 195 13.21 15.03 -6.34
C PHE A 195 14.39 15.54 -7.16
N GLU A 196 15.00 16.61 -6.67
CA GLU A 196 16.26 17.14 -7.15
C GLU A 196 17.26 17.13 -6.01
N PHE A 197 18.48 16.71 -6.28
CA PHE A 197 19.61 16.92 -5.39
C PHE A 197 20.58 17.90 -6.05
N LYS A 198 20.88 18.98 -5.37
CA LYS A 198 21.71 20.08 -5.89
C LYS A 198 22.92 20.28 -5.01
N ASN A 199 24.09 20.42 -5.62
CA ASN A 199 25.28 20.95 -4.94
C ASN A 199 25.11 22.47 -4.76
N VAL A 200 24.87 22.89 -3.51
CA VAL A 200 24.65 24.30 -3.15
C VAL A 200 25.94 25.00 -2.69
N SER A 201 27.07 24.31 -2.76
CA SER A 201 28.37 24.84 -2.37
C SER A 201 29.21 25.28 -3.60
N ILE A 202 30.39 25.83 -3.32
CA ILE A 202 31.39 26.21 -4.31
C ILE A 202 32.46 25.10 -4.52
N HIS A 203 32.28 23.94 -3.88
CA HIS A 203 33.20 22.79 -3.94
C HIS A 203 32.52 21.62 -4.66
N ASP A 204 33.27 20.92 -5.48
CA ASP A 204 32.79 19.76 -6.22
C ASP A 204 32.65 18.53 -5.30
N PHE A 205 31.65 17.69 -5.53
CA PHE A 205 31.60 16.36 -4.94
C PHE A 205 32.70 15.49 -5.57
N PRO A 206 33.52 14.82 -4.76
CA PRO A 206 34.68 14.09 -5.27
C PRO A 206 34.35 12.77 -5.97
N ASP A 207 33.17 12.21 -5.72
CA ASP A 207 32.71 10.92 -6.23
C ASP A 207 31.19 10.90 -6.44
N SER A 208 30.70 9.79 -6.97
CA SER A 208 29.28 9.51 -7.19
C SER A 208 28.46 9.62 -5.90
N ILE A 209 27.27 10.17 -6.04
CA ILE A 209 26.36 10.41 -4.93
C ILE A 209 25.34 9.28 -4.84
N GLN A 210 25.33 8.56 -3.72
CA GLN A 210 24.32 7.56 -3.44
C GLN A 210 23.06 8.22 -2.91
N VAL A 211 21.89 7.75 -3.37
CA VAL A 211 20.58 8.12 -2.83
C VAL A 211 19.86 6.85 -2.43
N ASP A 212 19.46 6.81 -1.19
CA ASP A 212 18.66 5.74 -0.63
C ASP A 212 17.23 6.23 -0.41
N TRP A 213 16.24 5.39 -0.69
CA TRP A 213 14.85 5.71 -0.34
C TRP A 213 14.11 4.49 0.16
N LYS A 214 13.09 4.74 0.98
CA LYS A 214 12.25 3.72 1.59
C LYS A 214 10.79 4.09 1.43
N LEU A 215 10.00 3.08 1.07
CA LEU A 215 8.55 3.13 1.13
C LEU A 215 8.12 2.25 2.31
N THR A 216 7.35 2.80 3.23
CA THR A 216 6.84 2.06 4.39
C THR A 216 5.32 2.08 4.40
N ASN A 217 4.70 0.92 4.33
CA ASN A 217 3.27 0.78 4.53
C ASN A 217 2.97 0.76 6.03
N LEU A 218 2.15 1.69 6.52
CA LEU A 218 1.88 1.85 7.95
C LEU A 218 0.98 0.75 8.52
N LYS A 219 0.11 0.14 7.70
CA LYS A 219 -0.79 -0.93 8.09
C LYS A 219 -0.06 -2.26 8.25
N SER A 220 0.65 -2.70 7.22
CA SER A 220 1.38 -3.97 7.20
C SER A 220 2.77 -3.88 7.83
N ARG A 221 3.31 -2.66 8.06
CA ARG A 221 4.69 -2.38 8.47
C ARG A 221 5.75 -2.91 7.50
N LYS A 222 5.35 -3.21 6.27
CA LYS A 222 6.28 -3.64 5.22
C LYS A 222 7.11 -2.44 4.79
N VAL A 223 8.42 -2.65 4.69
CA VAL A 223 9.39 -1.64 4.22
C VAL A 223 10.03 -2.14 2.94
N GLU A 224 9.99 -1.31 1.92
CA GLU A 224 10.72 -1.52 0.65
C GLU A 224 11.84 -0.48 0.59
N SER A 225 13.08 -0.95 0.45
CA SER A 225 14.27 -0.09 0.43
C SER A 225 14.98 -0.20 -0.90
N PHE A 226 15.42 0.95 -1.39
CA PHE A 226 16.07 1.09 -2.69
C PHE A 226 17.30 1.96 -2.55
N SER A 227 18.28 1.78 -3.44
CA SER A 227 19.49 2.57 -3.50
C SER A 227 19.92 2.77 -4.96
N LYS A 228 20.38 4.00 -5.28
CA LYS A 228 20.89 4.33 -6.61
C LYS A 228 22.05 5.32 -6.50
N LYS A 229 23.06 5.13 -7.36
CA LYS A 229 24.19 6.06 -7.49
C LYS A 229 23.99 6.99 -8.68
N PHE A 230 24.31 8.26 -8.47
CA PHE A 230 24.30 9.33 -9.46
C PHE A 230 25.72 9.85 -9.67
N ALA A 231 25.98 10.47 -10.80
CA ALA A 231 27.29 11.06 -11.07
C ALA A 231 27.66 12.13 -10.04
N ALA A 232 28.95 12.34 -9.83
CA ALA A 232 29.44 13.45 -9.03
C ALA A 232 28.93 14.78 -9.57
N LEU A 233 28.61 15.72 -8.67
CA LEU A 233 28.14 17.06 -9.01
C LEU A 233 29.21 18.09 -8.82
N LYS A 234 29.44 18.90 -9.83
CA LYS A 234 30.25 20.12 -9.69
C LYS A 234 29.48 21.18 -8.88
N ALA A 235 30.21 22.19 -8.45
CA ALA A 235 29.64 23.35 -7.76
C ALA A 235 28.45 23.92 -8.54
N GLY A 236 27.30 24.02 -7.89
CA GLY A 236 26.06 24.55 -8.46
C GLY A 236 25.26 23.59 -9.35
N GLU A 237 25.80 22.43 -9.74
CA GLU A 237 25.07 21.43 -10.53
C GLU A 237 24.02 20.67 -9.70
N SER A 238 23.08 20.08 -10.41
CA SER A 238 22.04 19.24 -9.82
C SER A 238 21.68 18.08 -10.72
N PHE A 239 21.06 17.04 -10.15
CA PHE A 239 20.33 16.03 -10.89
C PHE A 239 18.89 15.92 -10.37
N THR A 240 18.00 15.52 -11.24
CA THR A 240 16.61 15.16 -10.91
C THR A 240 16.40 13.68 -11.09
N HIS A 241 15.57 13.08 -10.25
CA HIS A 241 15.19 11.69 -10.39
C HIS A 241 13.72 11.49 -10.05
N THR A 242 13.07 10.64 -10.85
CA THR A 242 11.70 10.19 -10.62
C THR A 242 11.76 8.79 -9.99
N ILE A 243 11.17 8.64 -8.82
CA ILE A 243 10.92 7.35 -8.20
C ILE A 243 9.53 6.91 -8.64
N GLU A 244 9.46 5.79 -9.34
CA GLU A 244 8.20 5.14 -9.71
C GLU A 244 7.94 3.99 -8.76
N PHE A 245 6.69 3.80 -8.38
CA PHE A 245 6.27 2.72 -7.51
C PHE A 245 4.89 2.21 -7.89
N ASN A 246 4.65 0.94 -7.61
CA ASN A 246 3.37 0.28 -7.78
C ASN A 246 2.66 0.22 -6.42
N SER A 247 1.33 0.38 -6.42
CA SER A 247 0.49 0.37 -5.21
C SER A 247 0.04 -1.02 -4.77
N ILE A 248 0.32 -2.08 -5.54
CA ILE A 248 -0.08 -3.47 -5.20
C ILE A 248 0.48 -3.88 -3.84
N GLY A 249 -0.39 -4.35 -2.95
CA GLY A 249 -0.05 -4.78 -1.60
C GLY A 249 0.37 -3.63 -0.66
N LYS A 250 0.06 -2.38 -1.02
CA LYS A 250 0.35 -1.17 -0.23
C LYS A 250 -0.92 -0.50 0.29
N GLY A 251 -1.99 -1.28 0.49
CA GLY A 251 -3.27 -0.77 1.01
C GLY A 251 -3.12 0.07 2.27
N GLY A 252 -3.87 1.17 2.38
CA GLY A 252 -3.80 2.11 3.48
C GLY A 252 -2.74 3.21 3.29
N GLU A 253 -2.25 3.75 4.40
CA GLU A 253 -1.29 4.86 4.42
C GLU A 253 0.15 4.39 4.22
N ASN A 254 0.90 5.13 3.39
CA ASN A 254 2.29 4.85 3.08
C ASN A 254 3.15 6.10 3.23
N THR A 255 4.36 5.93 3.78
CA THR A 255 5.36 6.99 3.94
C THR A 255 6.49 6.81 2.94
N LEU A 256 7.14 7.92 2.62
CA LEU A 256 8.34 7.96 1.78
C LEU A 256 9.45 8.68 2.54
N GLU A 257 10.60 8.02 2.67
CA GLU A 257 11.84 8.62 3.16
C GLU A 257 12.87 8.62 2.03
N ILE A 258 13.59 9.72 1.87
CA ILE A 258 14.70 9.83 0.92
C ILE A 258 15.91 10.39 1.66
N PHE A 259 17.06 9.77 1.47
CA PHE A 259 18.34 10.23 1.99
C PHE A 259 19.38 10.26 0.87
N ALA A 260 19.75 11.45 0.42
CA ALA A 260 20.83 11.65 -0.52
C ALA A 260 22.15 11.75 0.24
N ASN A 261 23.18 11.09 -0.28
CA ASN A 261 24.47 10.95 0.37
C ASN A 261 24.36 10.52 1.84
N PRO A 262 23.96 9.28 2.16
CA PRO A 262 23.78 8.81 3.54
C PRO A 262 25.11 8.72 4.29
N ARG A 263 25.77 9.87 4.46
CA ARG A 263 27.07 10.09 5.11
C ARG A 263 28.24 9.31 4.45
N ILE A 264 28.17 9.06 3.15
CA ILE A 264 29.22 8.38 2.39
C ILE A 264 30.30 9.38 2.00
N LEU A 265 29.89 10.50 1.40
CA LEU A 265 30.77 11.62 1.08
C LEU A 265 30.61 12.68 2.17
N ARG A 266 31.72 13.30 2.55
CA ARG A 266 31.70 14.34 3.59
C ARG A 266 31.04 15.61 3.07
N GLU A 267 30.11 16.17 3.86
CA GLU A 267 29.40 17.41 3.61
C GLU A 267 29.44 18.32 4.85
N GLN A 268 29.10 19.59 4.66
CA GLN A 268 29.04 20.56 5.76
C GLN A 268 27.91 20.20 6.76
N THR A 269 26.80 19.68 6.25
CA THR A 269 25.70 19.13 7.05
C THR A 269 24.94 18.08 6.24
N TYR A 270 24.26 17.15 6.93
CA TYR A 270 23.38 16.15 6.29
C TYR A 270 21.91 16.40 6.58
N ARG A 271 21.56 17.52 7.24
CA ARG A 271 20.18 17.80 7.63
C ARG A 271 19.28 18.12 6.45
N ASN A 272 19.84 18.70 5.40
CA ASN A 272 19.16 19.06 4.15
C ASN A 272 19.24 17.95 3.08
N ASN A 273 19.82 16.80 3.42
CA ASN A 273 19.95 15.64 2.55
C ASN A 273 18.86 14.60 2.78
N GLN A 274 18.03 14.79 3.79
CA GLN A 274 16.98 13.85 4.16
C GLN A 274 15.62 14.53 4.08
N ILE A 275 14.70 13.82 3.46
CA ILE A 275 13.28 14.17 3.41
C ILE A 275 12.50 12.99 3.92
N GLU A 276 11.66 13.23 4.89
CA GLU A 276 10.64 12.31 5.39
C GLU A 276 9.28 12.93 5.08
N VAL A 277 8.54 12.28 4.19
CA VAL A 277 7.16 12.64 3.91
C VAL A 277 6.30 11.68 4.70
N GLY A 278 5.70 12.14 5.75
CA GLY A 278 4.65 11.43 6.49
C GLY A 278 3.60 10.94 5.51
N THR A 279 2.52 10.40 5.78
CA THR A 279 1.57 9.82 4.82
C THR A 279 1.63 10.46 3.41
N TYR A 280 2.58 9.99 2.57
CA TYR A 280 2.81 10.54 1.23
C TYR A 280 1.71 10.11 0.26
N PHE A 281 1.34 8.82 0.29
CA PHE A 281 0.25 8.33 -0.52
C PHE A 281 -0.63 7.36 0.26
N VAL A 282 -1.88 7.29 -0.15
CA VAL A 282 -2.88 6.38 0.40
C VAL A 282 -3.40 5.52 -0.72
N VAL A 283 -3.36 4.23 -0.49
CA VAL A 283 -3.91 3.24 -1.42
C VAL A 283 -5.26 2.80 -0.89
N GLN A 284 -6.30 3.06 -1.67
CA GLN A 284 -7.60 2.47 -1.42
C GLN A 284 -7.51 0.99 -1.73
N GLU A 285 -7.65 0.17 -0.70
CA GLU A 285 -7.70 -1.29 -0.84
C GLU A 285 -8.92 -1.67 -1.68
N ASP A 286 -8.74 -2.72 -2.44
CA ASP A 286 -9.84 -3.32 -3.16
C ASP A 286 -10.49 -4.39 -2.30
N ASP A 287 -11.64 -4.05 -1.75
CA ASP A 287 -12.52 -4.99 -1.06
C ASP A 287 -13.49 -5.70 -2.03
N SER A 288 -13.37 -5.46 -3.35
CA SER A 288 -14.25 -6.10 -4.34
C SER A 288 -13.94 -7.59 -4.43
N GLN A 289 -14.95 -8.40 -4.15
CA GLN A 289 -14.86 -9.84 -4.34
C GLN A 289 -15.07 -10.16 -5.82
N SER A 290 -14.14 -10.91 -6.41
CA SER A 290 -14.32 -11.41 -7.78
C SER A 290 -15.60 -12.24 -7.86
N LEU A 291 -16.51 -11.86 -8.74
CA LEU A 291 -17.73 -12.62 -8.99
C LEU A 291 -17.40 -13.86 -9.85
N LEU A 292 -17.61 -15.04 -9.29
CA LEU A 292 -17.48 -16.29 -10.03
C LEU A 292 -18.78 -16.58 -10.81
N ASP A 293 -18.66 -16.66 -12.11
CA ASP A 293 -19.73 -16.97 -13.06
C ASP A 293 -19.42 -18.33 -13.72
N VAL A 294 -20.32 -19.31 -13.57
CA VAL A 294 -20.12 -20.67 -14.12
C VAL A 294 -21.27 -21.01 -15.04
N ASN A 295 -20.96 -21.39 -16.27
CA ASN A 295 -21.93 -21.82 -17.25
C ASN A 295 -21.54 -23.13 -17.95
N PHE A 296 -22.54 -23.82 -18.48
CA PHE A 296 -22.43 -25.10 -19.17
C PHE A 296 -22.94 -24.91 -20.61
N ASP A 297 -22.06 -25.06 -21.59
CA ASP A 297 -22.36 -24.74 -23.01
C ASP A 297 -22.95 -23.33 -23.18
N GLY A 298 -22.47 -22.37 -22.37
CA GLY A 298 -22.93 -20.98 -22.35
C GLY A 298 -24.23 -20.72 -21.58
N ILE A 299 -24.76 -21.69 -20.84
CA ILE A 299 -26.04 -21.62 -20.14
C ILE A 299 -25.83 -21.86 -18.65
N TYR A 300 -26.55 -21.10 -17.83
CA TYR A 300 -26.62 -21.34 -16.39
C TYR A 300 -27.56 -22.49 -16.10
N ILE A 301 -27.13 -23.46 -15.33
CA ILE A 301 -27.91 -24.63 -14.92
C ILE A 301 -28.31 -24.53 -13.44
N MET A 302 -29.36 -25.23 -13.09
CA MET A 302 -29.80 -25.46 -11.71
C MET A 302 -29.50 -26.90 -11.28
N ASP A 303 -29.53 -27.14 -9.97
CA ASP A 303 -29.35 -28.48 -9.43
C ASP A 303 -30.34 -29.50 -10.06
N GLY A 304 -29.76 -30.56 -10.57
CA GLY A 304 -30.53 -31.64 -11.22
C GLY A 304 -30.79 -31.42 -12.71
N ASP A 305 -30.32 -30.36 -13.31
CA ASP A 305 -30.43 -30.16 -14.77
C ASP A 305 -29.62 -31.21 -15.53
N ILE A 306 -30.11 -31.60 -16.72
CA ILE A 306 -29.43 -32.50 -17.61
C ILE A 306 -28.52 -31.73 -18.55
N VAL A 307 -27.28 -32.19 -18.68
CA VAL A 307 -26.27 -31.60 -19.58
C VAL A 307 -25.73 -32.62 -20.57
N SER A 308 -25.08 -32.13 -21.63
CA SER A 308 -24.41 -32.99 -22.60
C SER A 308 -23.30 -33.83 -21.96
N PRO A 309 -23.11 -35.09 -22.38
CA PRO A 309 -21.94 -35.89 -21.97
C PRO A 309 -20.59 -35.24 -22.28
N THR A 310 -20.55 -34.35 -23.28
CA THR A 310 -19.35 -33.65 -23.74
C THR A 310 -19.43 -32.15 -23.47
N VAL A 311 -20.10 -31.76 -22.41
CA VAL A 311 -20.38 -30.36 -22.04
C VAL A 311 -19.10 -29.54 -21.90
N LEU A 312 -19.15 -28.30 -22.36
CA LEU A 312 -18.12 -27.28 -22.11
C LEU A 312 -18.49 -26.46 -20.87
N ILE A 313 -17.70 -26.60 -19.82
CA ILE A 313 -17.86 -25.87 -18.57
C ILE A 313 -16.95 -24.64 -18.61
N ASN A 314 -17.51 -23.45 -18.48
CA ASN A 314 -16.76 -22.22 -18.35
C ASN A 314 -16.90 -21.66 -16.93
N ALA A 315 -15.78 -21.40 -16.28
CA ALA A 315 -15.70 -20.64 -15.05
C ALA A 315 -15.04 -19.27 -15.35
N ILE A 316 -15.76 -18.21 -15.11
CA ILE A 316 -15.34 -16.83 -15.43
C ILE A 316 -15.26 -16.08 -14.12
N LEU A 317 -14.10 -15.49 -13.83
CA LEU A 317 -13.92 -14.57 -12.72
C LEU A 317 -14.06 -13.14 -13.25
N LYS A 318 -15.19 -12.54 -12.96
CA LYS A 318 -15.45 -11.14 -13.25
C LYS A 318 -14.86 -10.29 -12.15
N ASN A 319 -14.00 -9.36 -12.51
CA ASN A 319 -13.42 -8.41 -11.61
C ASN A 319 -13.68 -6.99 -12.11
N ASP A 320 -14.29 -6.17 -11.27
CA ASP A 320 -14.58 -4.77 -11.61
C ASP A 320 -13.33 -3.86 -11.56
N GLN A 321 -12.15 -4.44 -11.31
CA GLN A 321 -10.91 -3.69 -11.18
C GLN A 321 -10.21 -3.48 -12.51
N SER A 322 -9.90 -2.21 -12.78
CA SER A 322 -9.16 -1.80 -13.98
C SER A 322 -7.64 -2.01 -13.89
N PHE A 323 -7.09 -2.33 -12.71
CA PHE A 323 -5.63 -2.33 -12.48
C PHE A 323 -5.06 -3.63 -11.93
N LEU A 324 -5.91 -4.52 -11.39
CA LEU A 324 -5.52 -5.82 -10.84
C LEU A 324 -6.17 -6.94 -11.64
N HIS A 325 -5.54 -7.33 -12.72
CA HIS A 325 -6.01 -8.46 -13.52
C HIS A 325 -5.53 -9.79 -12.94
N LYS A 326 -6.42 -10.78 -12.91
CA LYS A 326 -6.08 -12.16 -12.61
C LYS A 326 -5.29 -12.75 -13.78
N THR A 327 -3.99 -12.88 -13.62
CA THR A 327 -3.08 -13.35 -14.70
C THR A 327 -2.57 -14.76 -14.53
N ASP A 328 -2.92 -15.43 -13.44
CA ASP A 328 -2.52 -16.80 -13.12
C ASP A 328 -3.69 -17.62 -12.55
N THR A 329 -3.45 -18.90 -12.33
CA THR A 329 -4.44 -19.85 -11.80
C THR A 329 -4.38 -20.04 -10.29
N VAL A 330 -3.52 -19.29 -9.60
CA VAL A 330 -3.35 -19.41 -8.14
C VAL A 330 -4.64 -19.01 -7.43
N GLY A 331 -5.08 -19.83 -6.48
CA GLY A 331 -6.29 -19.55 -5.70
C GLY A 331 -7.61 -19.95 -6.37
N LEU A 332 -7.60 -20.53 -7.58
CA LEU A 332 -8.78 -21.12 -8.21
C LEU A 332 -8.63 -22.65 -8.27
N ASP A 333 -9.60 -23.35 -7.72
CA ASP A 333 -9.67 -24.82 -7.74
C ASP A 333 -10.97 -25.29 -8.36
N ILE A 334 -10.89 -26.29 -9.22
CA ILE A 334 -12.03 -26.93 -9.87
C ILE A 334 -12.04 -28.41 -9.50
N PHE A 335 -13.19 -28.91 -9.07
CA PHE A 335 -13.39 -30.28 -8.70
C PHE A 335 -14.63 -30.83 -9.39
N LEU A 336 -14.53 -32.07 -9.84
CA LEU A 336 -15.66 -32.82 -10.39
C LEU A 336 -15.79 -34.13 -9.63
N LYS A 337 -17.02 -34.48 -9.27
CA LYS A 337 -17.34 -35.74 -8.59
C LYS A 337 -18.52 -36.43 -9.28
N LYS A 338 -18.42 -37.74 -9.56
CA LYS A 338 -19.59 -38.54 -9.85
C LYS A 338 -20.24 -38.93 -8.52
N ASN A 339 -21.54 -38.71 -8.37
CA ASN A 339 -22.23 -38.98 -7.12
C ASN A 339 -22.49 -40.49 -6.95
N CYS A 340 -21.58 -41.15 -6.27
CA CYS A 340 -21.68 -42.57 -5.88
C CYS A 340 -21.15 -42.73 -4.45
N ASP A 341 -21.46 -43.89 -3.80
CA ASP A 341 -21.13 -44.13 -2.38
C ASP A 341 -19.62 -44.12 -2.09
N THR A 342 -18.78 -44.39 -3.08
CA THR A 342 -17.32 -44.49 -2.95
C THR A 342 -16.55 -43.43 -3.75
N CYS A 343 -17.25 -42.46 -4.33
CA CYS A 343 -16.64 -41.44 -5.18
C CYS A 343 -16.29 -40.17 -4.37
N ASP A 344 -15.09 -39.65 -4.58
CA ASP A 344 -14.62 -38.42 -4.01
C ASP A 344 -14.47 -37.32 -5.07
N PHE A 345 -14.34 -36.07 -4.63
CA PHE A 345 -14.04 -34.96 -5.51
C PHE A 345 -12.64 -35.10 -6.11
N ALA A 346 -12.59 -35.24 -7.43
CA ALA A 346 -11.35 -35.19 -8.18
C ALA A 346 -11.00 -33.75 -8.54
N ARG A 347 -9.84 -33.27 -8.09
CA ARG A 347 -9.33 -31.96 -8.49
C ARG A 347 -8.88 -31.98 -9.94
N ILE A 348 -9.34 -31.03 -10.73
CA ILE A 348 -8.94 -30.85 -12.12
C ILE A 348 -7.67 -29.99 -12.15
N ASN A 349 -6.57 -30.59 -12.63
CA ASN A 349 -5.31 -29.88 -12.76
C ASN A 349 -5.34 -28.94 -13.97
N PHE A 350 -4.81 -27.75 -13.85
CA PHE A 350 -4.70 -26.78 -14.94
C PHE A 350 -3.76 -27.23 -16.08
N SER A 351 -2.96 -28.28 -15.88
CA SER A 351 -2.20 -28.95 -16.93
C SER A 351 -3.00 -30.02 -17.70
N ASN A 352 -4.27 -30.20 -17.36
CA ASN A 352 -5.15 -31.16 -18.06
C ASN A 352 -5.32 -30.73 -19.53
N PRO A 353 -5.10 -31.61 -20.53
CA PRO A 353 -5.22 -31.26 -21.94
C PRO A 353 -6.65 -30.81 -22.34
N ASN A 354 -7.65 -31.19 -21.57
CA ASN A 354 -9.05 -30.81 -21.80
C ASN A 354 -9.45 -29.53 -21.06
N LEU A 355 -8.49 -28.82 -20.46
CA LEU A 355 -8.69 -27.56 -19.78
C LEU A 355 -7.81 -26.49 -20.44
N THR A 356 -8.42 -25.38 -20.79
CA THR A 356 -7.74 -24.17 -21.24
C THR A 356 -8.11 -23.02 -20.35
N TRP A 357 -7.22 -22.04 -20.22
CA TRP A 357 -7.52 -20.83 -19.48
C TRP A 357 -6.94 -19.61 -20.17
N THR A 358 -7.57 -18.46 -19.95
CA THR A 358 -7.17 -17.18 -20.52
C THR A 358 -7.01 -16.19 -19.35
N PRO A 359 -5.86 -15.50 -19.23
CA PRO A 359 -5.67 -14.48 -18.22
C PRO A 359 -6.63 -13.31 -18.46
N ALA A 360 -6.99 -12.60 -17.40
CA ALA A 360 -7.74 -11.35 -17.50
C ALA A 360 -6.86 -10.25 -18.10
N SER A 361 -7.49 -9.33 -18.80
CA SER A 361 -6.90 -8.13 -19.39
C SER A 361 -7.93 -6.99 -19.39
N ASP A 362 -7.55 -5.82 -19.92
CA ASP A 362 -8.50 -4.69 -20.12
C ASP A 362 -9.68 -5.06 -21.02
N GLU A 363 -9.55 -6.10 -21.86
CA GLU A 363 -10.56 -6.48 -22.85
C GLU A 363 -11.37 -7.72 -22.45
N ASN A 364 -10.91 -8.52 -21.49
CA ASN A 364 -11.54 -9.77 -21.09
C ASN A 364 -11.34 -10.16 -19.64
N ASP A 365 -12.34 -10.83 -19.07
CA ASP A 365 -12.27 -11.48 -17.77
C ASP A 365 -11.39 -12.73 -17.77
N PHE A 366 -10.89 -13.12 -16.58
CA PHE A 366 -10.22 -14.41 -16.40
C PHE A 366 -11.20 -15.54 -16.65
N ARG A 367 -10.84 -16.45 -17.56
CA ARG A 367 -11.70 -17.57 -17.97
C ARG A 367 -10.98 -18.89 -17.92
N VAL A 368 -11.64 -19.87 -17.37
CA VAL A 368 -11.27 -21.29 -17.50
C VAL A 368 -12.36 -22.00 -18.29
N SER A 369 -11.96 -22.72 -19.32
CA SER A 369 -12.83 -23.57 -20.13
C SER A 369 -12.38 -25.01 -19.96
N PHE A 370 -13.25 -25.85 -19.41
CA PHE A 370 -13.00 -27.24 -19.15
C PHE A 370 -14.01 -28.10 -19.91
N GLN A 371 -13.53 -28.99 -20.77
CA GLN A 371 -14.34 -29.94 -21.49
C GLN A 371 -13.95 -31.35 -21.01
N PRO A 372 -14.62 -31.90 -19.98
CA PRO A 372 -14.39 -33.27 -19.60
C PRO A 372 -14.59 -34.17 -20.82
N GLY A 373 -13.83 -35.26 -20.89
CA GLY A 373 -14.10 -36.30 -21.91
C GLY A 373 -15.54 -36.81 -21.76
N PRO A 374 -16.02 -37.67 -22.67
CA PRO A 374 -17.39 -38.15 -22.58
C PRO A 374 -17.69 -38.72 -21.20
N LEU A 375 -18.60 -38.06 -20.48
CA LEU A 375 -19.02 -38.48 -19.15
C LEU A 375 -19.97 -39.67 -19.28
N GLU A 376 -19.82 -40.66 -18.38
CA GLU A 376 -20.76 -41.78 -18.26
C GLU A 376 -22.11 -41.33 -17.70
N ASP A 377 -23.15 -42.14 -17.88
CA ASP A 377 -24.43 -41.90 -17.24
C ASP A 377 -24.32 -41.79 -15.72
N GLY A 378 -24.99 -40.81 -15.18
CA GLY A 378 -25.04 -40.59 -13.74
C GLY A 378 -25.19 -39.13 -13.34
N VAL A 379 -25.20 -38.92 -12.05
CA VAL A 379 -25.26 -37.60 -11.44
C VAL A 379 -23.87 -37.17 -11.05
N TYR A 380 -23.53 -35.92 -11.36
CA TYR A 380 -22.24 -35.33 -11.07
C TYR A 380 -22.42 -34.06 -10.26
N THR A 381 -21.42 -33.72 -9.47
CA THR A 381 -21.32 -32.43 -8.78
C THR A 381 -20.03 -31.71 -9.22
N LEU A 382 -20.19 -30.51 -9.77
CA LEU A 382 -19.11 -29.57 -10.04
C LEU A 382 -18.96 -28.66 -8.83
N LYS A 383 -17.73 -28.48 -8.39
CA LYS A 383 -17.37 -27.48 -7.37
C LYS A 383 -16.24 -26.61 -7.91
N VAL A 384 -16.44 -25.30 -7.88
CA VAL A 384 -15.42 -24.30 -8.24
C VAL A 384 -15.19 -23.42 -7.02
N GLN A 385 -13.95 -23.36 -6.57
CA GLN A 385 -13.56 -22.59 -5.39
C GLN A 385 -12.56 -21.52 -5.77
N ASN A 386 -12.89 -20.27 -5.46
CA ASN A 386 -11.99 -19.14 -5.53
C ASN A 386 -11.59 -18.76 -4.09
N GLN A 387 -10.30 -18.56 -3.83
CA GLN A 387 -9.81 -18.17 -2.50
C GLN A 387 -10.39 -16.83 -2.00
N ASP A 388 -10.71 -15.93 -2.93
CA ASP A 388 -11.28 -14.62 -2.60
C ASP A 388 -12.78 -14.67 -2.32
N SER A 389 -13.43 -15.83 -2.52
CA SER A 389 -14.86 -16.02 -2.26
C SER A 389 -15.08 -16.83 -0.98
N PRO A 390 -15.97 -16.38 -0.07
CA PRO A 390 -16.24 -17.11 1.17
C PRO A 390 -16.96 -18.44 0.96
N MET A 391 -17.61 -18.64 -0.19
CA MET A 391 -18.30 -19.87 -0.53
C MET A 391 -17.93 -20.37 -1.93
N PRO A 392 -17.72 -21.68 -2.11
CA PRO A 392 -17.55 -22.27 -3.43
C PRO A 392 -18.85 -22.21 -4.23
N TYR A 393 -18.73 -22.12 -5.54
CA TYR A 393 -19.83 -22.46 -6.44
C TYR A 393 -19.95 -23.98 -6.50
N GLU A 394 -21.13 -24.53 -6.26
CA GLU A 394 -21.40 -25.96 -6.33
C GLU A 394 -22.73 -26.18 -7.04
N VAL A 395 -22.75 -27.08 -8.02
CA VAL A 395 -23.96 -27.45 -8.76
C VAL A 395 -23.92 -28.93 -9.10
N THR A 396 -25.09 -29.56 -8.97
CA THR A 396 -25.30 -30.98 -9.32
C THR A 396 -26.05 -31.07 -10.64
N PHE A 397 -25.59 -31.95 -11.54
CA PHE A 397 -26.20 -32.16 -12.86
C PHE A 397 -26.23 -33.63 -13.22
N GLU A 398 -27.18 -34.01 -14.12
CA GLU A 398 -27.34 -35.37 -14.63
C GLU A 398 -26.77 -35.46 -16.05
N VAL A 399 -26.09 -36.56 -16.34
CA VAL A 399 -25.64 -36.96 -17.69
C VAL A 399 -26.36 -38.21 -18.12
N VAL A 400 -26.93 -38.16 -19.32
CA VAL A 400 -27.61 -39.29 -19.96
C VAL A 400 -27.10 -39.38 -21.39
N ASN A 401 -26.36 -40.45 -21.71
CA ASN A 401 -25.72 -40.65 -23.02
C ASN A 401 -26.71 -41.01 -24.13
N GLU A 402 -27.78 -41.68 -23.76
CA GLU A 402 -28.79 -42.08 -24.72
C GLU A 402 -29.58 -40.86 -25.22
N SER A 403 -29.64 -40.70 -26.56
CA SER A 403 -30.39 -39.59 -27.16
C SER A 403 -31.91 -39.88 -27.09
N GLN A 404 -32.55 -39.24 -26.14
CA GLN A 404 -33.98 -39.43 -25.86
C GLN A 404 -34.63 -38.06 -25.61
N ILE A 405 -35.96 -38.04 -25.60
CA ILE A 405 -36.74 -36.93 -25.16
C ILE A 405 -37.63 -37.32 -23.97
N SER A 406 -37.78 -36.41 -23.00
CA SER A 406 -38.56 -36.64 -21.81
C SER A 406 -39.27 -35.35 -21.36
N ASN A 407 -40.09 -35.45 -20.33
CA ASN A 407 -40.79 -34.32 -19.69
C ASN A 407 -41.55 -33.45 -20.69
N PHE A 408 -42.21 -34.09 -21.69
CA PHE A 408 -42.90 -33.32 -22.71
C PHE A 408 -44.33 -32.93 -22.24
N TYR A 409 -44.56 -31.65 -22.01
CA TYR A 409 -45.83 -31.11 -21.59
C TYR A 409 -46.08 -29.71 -22.10
N SER A 410 -47.35 -29.30 -22.11
CA SER A 410 -47.80 -27.95 -22.45
C SER A 410 -47.93 -27.10 -21.20
N TYR A 411 -47.40 -25.84 -21.23
CA TYR A 411 -47.45 -24.91 -20.11
C TYR A 411 -47.76 -23.49 -20.54
N PRO A 412 -48.70 -22.78 -19.87
CA PRO A 412 -49.62 -23.29 -18.85
C PRO A 412 -50.64 -24.24 -19.43
N ASN A 413 -51.20 -25.15 -18.61
CA ASN A 413 -52.28 -26.04 -19.00
C ASN A 413 -53.21 -26.26 -17.78
N PRO A 414 -54.47 -25.77 -17.79
CA PRO A 414 -55.17 -25.05 -18.89
C PRO A 414 -54.54 -23.70 -19.26
N PHE A 415 -54.82 -23.24 -20.49
CA PHE A 415 -54.39 -21.91 -20.96
C PHE A 415 -55.57 -21.11 -21.52
N SER A 416 -55.48 -19.78 -21.48
CA SER A 416 -56.49 -18.88 -22.00
C SER A 416 -56.01 -18.03 -23.18
N THR A 417 -54.77 -17.57 -23.13
CA THR A 417 -54.15 -16.70 -24.16
C THR A 417 -53.19 -17.46 -25.04
N SER A 418 -52.21 -18.13 -24.46
CA SER A 418 -51.21 -18.92 -25.21
C SER A 418 -50.60 -20.02 -24.34
N VAL A 419 -50.02 -20.99 -24.99
CA VAL A 419 -49.36 -22.15 -24.39
C VAL A 419 -48.05 -22.42 -25.08
N ARG A 420 -46.98 -22.76 -24.31
CA ARG A 420 -45.69 -23.19 -24.80
C ARG A 420 -45.48 -24.68 -24.51
N PHE A 421 -44.53 -25.28 -25.18
CA PHE A 421 -44.16 -26.67 -24.92
C PHE A 421 -42.84 -26.73 -24.17
N VAL A 422 -42.82 -27.53 -23.14
CA VAL A 422 -41.62 -27.81 -22.32
C VAL A 422 -41.22 -29.23 -22.56
N PHE A 423 -39.94 -29.48 -22.74
CA PHE A 423 -39.37 -30.81 -22.92
C PHE A 423 -37.89 -30.87 -22.58
N THR A 424 -37.39 -32.06 -22.29
CA THR A 424 -35.98 -32.29 -22.00
C THR A 424 -35.39 -33.17 -23.10
N VAL A 425 -34.24 -32.77 -23.62
CA VAL A 425 -33.45 -33.51 -24.60
C VAL A 425 -32.23 -34.08 -23.93
N THR A 426 -31.94 -35.37 -24.11
CA THR A 426 -30.74 -36.05 -23.59
C THR A 426 -29.83 -36.51 -24.74
N GLY A 427 -28.60 -36.92 -24.39
CA GLY A 427 -27.57 -37.35 -25.34
C GLY A 427 -26.57 -36.26 -25.66
N SER A 428 -25.74 -36.48 -26.66
CA SER A 428 -24.66 -35.58 -27.08
C SER A 428 -25.03 -34.61 -28.20
N GLU A 429 -26.16 -34.83 -28.85
CA GLU A 429 -26.59 -34.07 -30.02
C GLU A 429 -28.08 -33.78 -29.97
N VAL A 430 -28.45 -32.60 -30.42
CA VAL A 430 -29.87 -32.18 -30.51
C VAL A 430 -30.56 -32.92 -31.70
N PRO A 431 -31.90 -33.06 -31.66
CA PRO A 431 -32.67 -33.63 -32.78
C PRO A 431 -32.53 -32.79 -34.07
N ASP A 432 -32.50 -33.48 -35.21
CA ASP A 432 -32.49 -32.82 -36.53
C ASP A 432 -33.85 -32.23 -36.89
N GLN A 433 -34.91 -32.86 -36.40
CA GLN A 433 -36.28 -32.48 -36.69
C GLN A 433 -37.20 -32.69 -35.50
N ILE A 434 -37.87 -31.63 -35.08
CA ILE A 434 -39.01 -31.66 -34.14
C ILE A 434 -40.22 -31.03 -34.82
N LYS A 435 -41.33 -31.75 -34.78
CA LYS A 435 -42.61 -31.21 -35.24
C LYS A 435 -43.69 -31.51 -34.21
N ILE A 436 -44.46 -30.50 -33.86
CA ILE A 436 -45.61 -30.64 -32.95
C ILE A 436 -46.89 -30.44 -33.77
N GLN A 437 -47.74 -31.45 -33.76
CA GLN A 437 -49.07 -31.39 -34.38
C GLN A 437 -50.12 -31.25 -33.30
N ILE A 438 -50.92 -30.20 -33.42
CA ILE A 438 -52.07 -29.93 -32.55
C ILE A 438 -53.33 -30.34 -33.28
N MET A 439 -54.19 -31.10 -32.62
CA MET A 439 -55.38 -31.67 -33.23
C MET A 439 -56.59 -31.61 -32.28
N THR A 440 -57.75 -31.67 -32.87
CA THR A 440 -59.00 -31.85 -32.12
C THR A 440 -59.07 -33.28 -31.55
N VAL A 441 -59.99 -33.54 -30.63
CA VAL A 441 -60.26 -34.88 -30.07
C VAL A 441 -60.70 -35.92 -31.15
N THR A 442 -61.14 -35.44 -32.31
CA THR A 442 -61.52 -36.28 -33.46
C THR A 442 -60.33 -36.57 -34.39
N GLY A 443 -59.13 -36.06 -34.09
CA GLY A 443 -57.90 -36.30 -34.85
C GLY A 443 -57.68 -35.31 -36.01
N LYS A 444 -58.51 -34.28 -36.20
CA LYS A 444 -58.24 -33.23 -37.20
C LYS A 444 -57.11 -32.36 -36.75
N VAL A 445 -55.99 -32.29 -37.52
CA VAL A 445 -54.89 -31.36 -37.29
C VAL A 445 -55.38 -29.93 -37.48
N VAL A 446 -55.16 -29.08 -36.51
CA VAL A 446 -55.53 -27.66 -36.51
C VAL A 446 -54.33 -26.74 -36.63
N ARG A 447 -53.16 -27.18 -36.13
CA ARG A 447 -51.90 -26.46 -36.25
C ARG A 447 -50.70 -27.43 -36.29
N GLU A 448 -49.76 -27.18 -37.15
CA GLU A 448 -48.42 -27.77 -37.13
C GLU A 448 -47.42 -26.69 -36.76
N ILE A 449 -46.54 -27.02 -35.79
CA ILE A 449 -45.44 -26.17 -35.36
C ILE A 449 -44.16 -26.88 -35.79
N LEU A 450 -43.40 -26.22 -36.63
CA LEU A 450 -42.16 -26.77 -37.17
C LEU A 450 -40.95 -26.35 -36.31
N GLN A 451 -39.81 -26.99 -36.47
CA GLN A 451 -38.62 -26.78 -35.67
C GLN A 451 -38.10 -25.33 -35.71
N ASP A 452 -38.14 -24.67 -36.84
CA ASP A 452 -37.75 -23.26 -37.01
C ASP A 452 -38.65 -22.27 -36.22
N GLU A 453 -39.87 -22.66 -35.88
CA GLU A 453 -40.77 -21.88 -35.00
C GLU A 453 -40.48 -22.14 -33.51
N LEU A 454 -39.85 -23.28 -33.14
CA LEU A 454 -39.64 -23.64 -31.73
C LEU A 454 -38.57 -22.81 -31.02
N GLY A 455 -37.70 -22.17 -31.79
CA GLY A 455 -36.49 -21.50 -31.29
C GLY A 455 -35.30 -22.48 -31.13
N PRO A 456 -34.18 -22.02 -30.54
CA PRO A 456 -32.99 -22.83 -30.38
C PRO A 456 -33.23 -23.98 -29.39
N ILE A 457 -32.93 -25.21 -29.86
CA ILE A 457 -33.06 -26.42 -29.06
C ILE A 457 -31.67 -26.83 -28.55
N ARG A 458 -31.60 -27.26 -27.31
CA ARG A 458 -30.37 -27.64 -26.62
C ARG A 458 -30.54 -28.95 -25.87
N ILE A 459 -29.42 -29.56 -25.49
CA ILE A 459 -29.43 -30.65 -24.50
C ILE A 459 -29.85 -30.07 -23.15
N GLY A 460 -30.66 -30.86 -22.42
CA GLY A 460 -31.28 -30.42 -21.17
C GLY A 460 -32.69 -29.86 -21.35
N ASN A 461 -33.12 -29.02 -20.47
CA ASN A 461 -34.46 -28.48 -20.44
C ASN A 461 -34.68 -27.39 -21.48
N ASN A 462 -35.77 -27.52 -22.24
CA ASN A 462 -36.19 -26.60 -23.30
C ASN A 462 -37.60 -26.10 -23.03
N ILE A 463 -37.86 -24.82 -23.39
CA ILE A 463 -39.21 -24.25 -23.53
C ILE A 463 -39.27 -23.57 -24.88
N THR A 464 -40.32 -23.80 -25.65
CA THR A 464 -40.44 -23.27 -26.99
C THR A 464 -40.54 -21.75 -26.98
N GLU A 465 -39.88 -21.06 -27.92
CA GLU A 465 -40.10 -19.61 -28.13
C GLU A 465 -41.48 -19.34 -28.67
N TYR A 466 -41.95 -20.15 -29.61
CA TYR A 466 -43.29 -20.08 -30.09
C TYR A 466 -44.32 -20.43 -29.00
N ALA A 467 -45.29 -19.55 -28.86
CA ALA A 467 -46.43 -19.74 -27.98
C ALA A 467 -47.71 -19.86 -28.82
N TRP A 468 -48.31 -21.03 -28.82
CA TRP A 468 -49.54 -21.26 -29.55
C TRP A 468 -50.70 -20.49 -28.88
N ASP A 469 -51.41 -19.65 -29.66
CA ASP A 469 -52.47 -18.75 -29.20
C ASP A 469 -53.89 -19.37 -29.32
N GLY A 470 -54.00 -20.64 -29.63
CA GLY A 470 -55.27 -21.33 -29.78
C GLY A 470 -55.99 -20.98 -31.09
N LYS A 471 -55.24 -20.60 -32.13
CA LYS A 471 -55.77 -20.47 -33.50
C LYS A 471 -55.37 -21.63 -34.36
N ASP A 472 -56.13 -21.84 -35.44
CA ASP A 472 -55.77 -22.84 -36.45
C ASP A 472 -54.72 -22.29 -37.44
N GLU A 473 -54.40 -23.13 -38.44
CA GLU A 473 -53.42 -22.78 -39.50
C GLU A 473 -53.81 -21.55 -40.33
N PHE A 474 -55.09 -21.20 -40.36
CA PHE A 474 -55.63 -20.09 -41.12
C PHE A 474 -55.80 -18.83 -40.32
N GLY A 475 -55.51 -18.88 -38.98
CA GLY A 475 -55.64 -17.78 -38.05
C GLY A 475 -57.01 -17.66 -37.39
N ASP A 476 -57.90 -18.62 -37.62
CA ASP A 476 -59.22 -18.62 -37.01
C ASP A 476 -59.16 -19.13 -35.57
N GLN A 477 -59.95 -18.47 -34.69
CA GLN A 477 -60.02 -18.82 -33.27
C GLN A 477 -60.71 -20.19 -33.08
N LEU A 478 -60.04 -21.05 -32.33
CA LEU A 478 -60.62 -22.33 -31.97
C LEU A 478 -61.52 -22.25 -30.72
N ALA A 479 -62.53 -23.09 -30.63
CA ALA A 479 -63.44 -23.14 -29.50
C ALA A 479 -62.75 -23.64 -28.21
N ASN A 480 -63.29 -23.23 -27.05
CA ASN A 480 -62.89 -23.79 -25.77
C ASN A 480 -63.10 -25.31 -25.75
N GLY A 481 -62.11 -26.01 -25.21
CA GLY A 481 -62.20 -27.46 -25.16
C GLY A 481 -60.84 -28.17 -25.01
N VAL A 482 -60.87 -29.47 -25.25
CA VAL A 482 -59.66 -30.34 -25.16
C VAL A 482 -59.05 -30.42 -26.54
N TYR A 483 -57.76 -30.20 -26.59
CA TYR A 483 -56.91 -30.43 -27.75
C TYR A 483 -55.86 -31.48 -27.44
N ILE A 484 -55.54 -32.29 -28.44
CA ILE A 484 -54.48 -33.29 -28.35
C ILE A 484 -53.31 -32.77 -29.15
N TYR A 485 -52.12 -32.86 -28.58
CA TYR A 485 -50.88 -32.61 -29.36
C TYR A 485 -50.08 -33.89 -29.53
N ARG A 486 -49.45 -34.02 -30.68
CA ARG A 486 -48.54 -35.11 -31.02
C ARG A 486 -47.15 -34.53 -31.31
N VAL A 487 -46.11 -35.18 -30.81
CA VAL A 487 -44.73 -34.78 -31.05
C VAL A 487 -44.05 -35.81 -31.91
N LEU A 488 -43.46 -35.37 -33.01
CA LEU A 488 -42.67 -36.15 -33.94
C LEU A 488 -41.24 -35.69 -33.90
N ILE A 489 -40.32 -36.53 -33.46
CA ILE A 489 -38.91 -36.18 -33.30
C ILE A 489 -38.08 -37.17 -34.08
N ARG A 490 -37.12 -36.62 -34.85
CA ARG A 490 -36.19 -37.46 -35.62
C ARG A 490 -34.75 -36.96 -35.39
N LYS A 491 -33.85 -37.97 -35.39
CA LYS A 491 -32.42 -37.74 -35.42
C LYS A 491 -31.82 -38.71 -36.41
N ASN A 492 -31.00 -38.24 -37.37
CA ASN A 492 -30.42 -39.02 -38.45
C ASN A 492 -31.48 -39.88 -39.21
N GLY A 493 -32.68 -39.31 -39.41
CA GLY A 493 -33.78 -39.94 -40.09
C GLY A 493 -34.55 -41.00 -39.30
N GLN A 494 -34.11 -41.35 -38.09
CA GLN A 494 -34.77 -42.29 -37.17
C GLN A 494 -35.61 -41.56 -36.13
N PHE A 495 -36.69 -42.19 -35.66
CA PHE A 495 -37.47 -41.63 -34.55
C PHE A 495 -36.68 -41.76 -33.25
N MET A 496 -36.62 -40.67 -32.48
CA MET A 496 -36.06 -40.69 -31.14
C MET A 496 -37.02 -41.34 -30.15
N GLU A 497 -36.48 -42.12 -29.25
CA GLU A 497 -37.26 -42.76 -28.18
C GLU A 497 -37.65 -41.74 -27.11
N HIS A 498 -38.77 -42.00 -26.50
CA HIS A 498 -39.30 -41.23 -25.36
C HIS A 498 -38.88 -41.92 -24.05
N ARG A 499 -38.11 -41.21 -23.22
CA ARG A 499 -37.74 -41.68 -21.87
C ARG A 499 -38.91 -41.40 -20.92
N PRO A 500 -39.56 -42.43 -20.34
CA PRO A 500 -40.66 -42.17 -19.40
C PRO A 500 -40.13 -41.63 -18.08
N THR A 501 -40.63 -40.48 -17.66
CA THR A 501 -40.31 -39.83 -16.40
C THR A 501 -41.56 -39.54 -15.60
N ALA A 502 -41.39 -39.12 -14.35
CA ALA A 502 -42.53 -38.71 -13.51
C ALA A 502 -43.28 -37.48 -14.09
N GLY A 503 -42.63 -36.63 -14.89
CA GLY A 503 -43.19 -35.48 -15.57
C GLY A 503 -44.11 -35.84 -16.76
N ASP A 504 -43.93 -37.06 -17.33
CA ASP A 504 -44.63 -37.51 -18.55
C ASP A 504 -45.99 -38.18 -18.28
N ARG A 505 -46.53 -38.07 -17.06
CA ARG A 505 -47.82 -38.71 -16.69
C ARG A 505 -48.97 -38.33 -17.60
N GLY A 506 -48.94 -37.17 -18.22
CA GLY A 506 -49.91 -36.66 -19.18
C GLY A 506 -49.58 -36.88 -20.64
N PHE A 507 -48.40 -37.47 -20.94
CA PHE A 507 -47.91 -37.74 -22.29
C PHE A 507 -47.76 -39.22 -22.53
N THR A 508 -48.68 -39.80 -23.29
CA THR A 508 -48.75 -41.26 -23.49
C THR A 508 -48.69 -41.60 -24.96
N LYS A 509 -47.76 -42.49 -25.34
CA LYS A 509 -47.59 -42.95 -26.75
C LYS A 509 -47.34 -41.82 -27.75
N GLY A 510 -46.65 -40.75 -27.31
CA GLY A 510 -46.33 -39.61 -28.16
C GLY A 510 -47.45 -38.56 -28.27
N TYR A 511 -48.51 -38.69 -27.43
CA TYR A 511 -49.64 -37.76 -27.38
C TYR A 511 -49.80 -37.13 -26.00
N GLY A 512 -50.08 -35.83 -25.96
CA GLY A 512 -50.45 -35.11 -24.76
C GLY A 512 -51.78 -34.41 -24.89
N LYS A 513 -52.37 -33.96 -23.76
CA LYS A 513 -53.62 -33.20 -23.71
C LYS A 513 -53.39 -31.80 -23.18
N MET A 514 -54.11 -30.84 -23.74
CA MET A 514 -54.17 -29.48 -23.26
C MET A 514 -55.57 -28.92 -23.28
N TYR A 515 -55.85 -27.97 -22.44
CA TYR A 515 -57.18 -27.40 -22.25
C TYR A 515 -57.14 -25.91 -22.59
N LEU A 516 -57.91 -25.52 -23.62
CA LEU A 516 -58.13 -24.13 -23.97
C LEU A 516 -59.38 -23.63 -23.23
N LEU A 517 -59.23 -22.63 -22.37
CA LEU A 517 -60.29 -22.05 -21.56
C LEU A 517 -60.16 -20.52 -21.67
N ARG A 518 -60.90 -19.90 -22.58
CA ARG A 518 -60.98 -18.46 -22.74
C ARG A 518 -62.16 -17.87 -22.02
#